data_54677ddf9999dff2efcfe86f782bf590
#
_entry.id   54677ddf9999dff2efcfe86f782bf590
#
_cell.length_a   1.000
_cell.length_b   1.000
_cell.length_c   1.000
_cell.angle_alpha   90.00
_cell.angle_beta   90.00
_cell.angle_gamma   90.00
#
_symmetry.space_group_name_H-M   'P 1'
#
loop_
_entity.id
_entity.type
_entity.pdbx_description
1 polymer ?
#
loop_
_entity_poly.entity_id
_entity_poly.type
_entity_poly.pdbx_seq_one_letter_code
_entity_poly.pdbx_strand_id
1 'polypeptide(L)'
;MKILIVEDEAKTGDYLKQGLSEAGFTADLVRNGVDGMHEGLAGEHDLLILDVNLPGLDGWQVLKALRAAGRELPVLFLTARDQVEDRVKGLELGADDYLVKPFAFSELLARVRTLLRRGRVREAETLAL
;
A
#
# COMPACT_ATOMS: atom_id res chain seq x y z
N MET A 1 14.00 -4.22 -1.50
CA MET A 1 12.79 -3.41 -1.24
C MET A 1 11.76 -4.24 -0.51
N LYS A 2 11.24 -3.72 0.58
CA LYS A 2 10.23 -4.39 1.41
C LYS A 2 8.86 -3.78 1.18
N ILE A 3 7.88 -4.62 0.89
CA ILE A 3 6.50 -4.22 0.65
C ILE A 3 5.61 -4.81 1.74
N LEU A 4 4.80 -3.97 2.36
CA LEU A 4 3.78 -4.42 3.31
C LEU A 4 2.45 -4.56 2.58
N ILE A 5 1.82 -5.72 2.71
CA ILE A 5 0.50 -5.99 2.15
C ILE A 5 -0.49 -6.13 3.30
N VAL A 6 -1.56 -5.33 3.28
CA VAL A 6 -2.65 -5.41 4.26
C VAL A 6 -3.91 -5.83 3.52
N GLU A 7 -4.26 -7.11 3.62
CA GLU A 7 -5.35 -7.73 2.89
C GLU A 7 -5.94 -8.88 3.71
N ASP A 8 -7.23 -8.84 3.98
CA ASP A 8 -7.90 -9.89 4.77
C ASP A 8 -8.36 -11.09 3.95
N GLU A 9 -8.53 -10.95 2.64
CA GLU A 9 -8.90 -12.06 1.76
C GLU A 9 -7.69 -12.96 1.52
N ALA A 10 -7.77 -14.20 2.01
CA ALA A 10 -6.64 -15.12 2.01
C ALA A 10 -6.05 -15.36 0.62
N LYS A 11 -6.91 -15.64 -0.37
CA LYS A 11 -6.44 -15.92 -1.74
C LYS A 11 -5.72 -14.72 -2.36
N THR A 12 -6.28 -13.52 -2.23
CA THR A 12 -5.70 -12.30 -2.77
C THR A 12 -4.38 -11.99 -2.08
N GLY A 13 -4.35 -12.07 -0.75
CA GLY A 13 -3.13 -11.81 0.01
C GLY A 13 -2.00 -12.76 -0.34
N ASP A 14 -2.28 -14.05 -0.40
CA ASP A 14 -1.28 -15.07 -0.75
C ASP A 14 -0.79 -14.90 -2.18
N TYR A 15 -1.69 -14.60 -3.12
CA TYR A 15 -1.36 -14.33 -4.52
C TYR A 15 -0.41 -13.13 -4.66
N LEU A 16 -0.71 -12.04 -3.97
CA LEU A 16 0.12 -10.84 -3.97
C LEU A 16 1.50 -11.11 -3.38
N LYS A 17 1.54 -11.76 -2.23
CA LYS A 17 2.81 -12.08 -1.57
C LYS A 17 3.70 -12.94 -2.46
N GLN A 18 3.14 -13.99 -3.06
CA GLN A 18 3.88 -14.86 -3.96
C GLN A 18 4.38 -14.12 -5.19
N GLY A 19 3.50 -13.38 -5.86
CA GLY A 19 3.86 -12.65 -7.08
C GLY A 19 4.94 -11.61 -6.86
N LEU A 20 4.83 -10.85 -5.77
CA LEU A 20 5.83 -9.83 -5.44
C LEU A 20 7.17 -10.46 -5.03
N SER A 21 7.12 -11.58 -4.31
CA SER A 21 8.34 -12.32 -3.95
C SER A 21 9.06 -12.86 -5.18
N GLU A 22 8.31 -13.39 -6.14
CA GLU A 22 8.85 -13.86 -7.42
C GLU A 22 9.45 -12.72 -8.24
N ALA A 23 8.92 -11.52 -8.10
CA ALA A 23 9.44 -10.32 -8.77
C ALA A 23 10.67 -9.73 -8.08
N GLY A 24 11.14 -10.32 -6.99
CA GLY A 24 12.36 -9.90 -6.30
C GLY A 24 12.17 -9.02 -5.09
N PHE A 25 10.93 -8.79 -4.65
CA PHE A 25 10.65 -7.99 -3.45
C PHE A 25 10.55 -8.88 -2.22
N THR A 26 10.84 -8.31 -1.05
CA THR A 26 10.48 -8.92 0.23
C THR A 26 9.07 -8.46 0.57
N ALA A 27 8.13 -9.38 0.69
CA ALA A 27 6.73 -9.04 0.95
C ALA A 27 6.28 -9.59 2.30
N ASP A 28 5.76 -8.72 3.15
CA ASP A 28 5.13 -9.07 4.41
C ASP A 28 3.62 -8.92 4.26
N LEU A 29 2.87 -9.88 4.76
CA LEU A 29 1.42 -9.88 4.67
C LEU A 29 0.80 -9.89 6.06
N VAL A 30 -0.08 -8.91 6.32
CA VAL A 30 -0.95 -8.89 7.49
C VAL A 30 -2.40 -8.81 7.02
N ARG A 31 -3.35 -9.23 7.86
CA ARG A 31 -4.70 -9.52 7.43
C ARG A 31 -5.77 -8.66 8.09
N ASN A 32 -5.38 -7.65 8.84
CA ASN A 32 -6.30 -6.73 9.49
C ASN A 32 -5.67 -5.33 9.62
N GLY A 33 -6.53 -4.35 9.87
CA GLY A 33 -6.08 -2.96 9.91
C GLY A 33 -5.19 -2.61 11.10
N VAL A 34 -5.41 -3.25 12.25
CA VAL A 34 -4.60 -2.98 13.46
C VAL A 34 -3.15 -3.42 13.23
N ASP A 35 -2.96 -4.64 12.73
CA ASP A 35 -1.63 -5.15 12.39
C ASP A 35 -0.99 -4.32 11.27
N GLY A 36 -1.79 -3.92 10.27
CA GLY A 36 -1.33 -3.05 9.19
C GLY A 36 -0.82 -1.71 9.70
N MET A 37 -1.54 -1.10 10.62
CA MET A 37 -1.13 0.15 11.25
C MET A 37 0.18 -0.02 12.04
N HIS A 38 0.27 -1.06 12.88
CA HIS A 38 1.47 -1.30 13.69
C HIS A 38 2.70 -1.53 12.81
N GLU A 39 2.57 -2.37 11.79
CA GLU A 39 3.69 -2.65 10.88
C GLU A 39 4.08 -1.41 10.05
N GLY A 40 3.11 -0.64 9.59
CA GLY A 40 3.36 0.60 8.86
C GLY A 40 4.04 1.66 9.72
N LEU A 41 3.64 1.77 10.99
CA LEU A 41 4.27 2.71 11.94
C LEU A 41 5.70 2.31 12.30
N ALA A 42 6.04 1.03 12.24
CA ALA A 42 7.41 0.56 12.49
C ALA A 42 8.42 1.11 11.47
N GLY A 43 7.95 1.52 10.29
CA GLY A 43 8.76 2.25 9.31
C GLY A 43 9.79 1.42 8.57
N GLU A 44 9.62 0.11 8.50
CA GLU A 44 10.58 -0.80 7.87
C GLU A 44 10.29 -1.08 6.39
N HIS A 45 9.15 -0.61 5.87
CA HIS A 45 8.70 -0.92 4.52
C HIS A 45 8.88 0.27 3.57
N ASP A 46 9.10 -0.05 2.30
CA ASP A 46 9.29 0.94 1.25
C ASP A 46 8.00 1.30 0.53
N LEU A 47 6.97 0.45 0.66
CA LEU A 47 5.68 0.65 0.03
C LEU A 47 4.61 -0.15 0.78
N LEU A 48 3.39 0.37 0.80
CA LEU A 48 2.23 -0.27 1.39
C LEU A 48 1.17 -0.52 0.33
N ILE A 49 0.71 -1.78 0.23
CA ILE A 49 -0.49 -2.14 -0.53
C ILE A 49 -1.61 -2.37 0.50
N LEU A 50 -2.69 -1.62 0.37
CA LEU A 50 -3.69 -1.51 1.43
C LEU A 50 -5.11 -1.66 0.87
N ASP A 51 -5.89 -2.61 1.40
CA ASP A 51 -7.31 -2.67 1.09
C ASP A 51 -8.08 -1.69 2.01
N VAL A 52 -9.20 -1.19 1.52
CA VAL A 52 -10.11 -0.36 2.32
C VAL A 52 -10.91 -1.20 3.30
N ASN A 53 -11.48 -2.30 2.82
CA ASN A 53 -12.37 -3.15 3.60
C ASN A 53 -11.60 -4.16 4.44
N LEU A 54 -11.22 -3.76 5.65
CA LEU A 54 -10.45 -4.58 6.58
C LEU A 54 -11.19 -4.73 7.90
N PRO A 55 -11.05 -5.88 8.59
CA PRO A 55 -11.59 -6.00 9.94
C PRO A 55 -10.79 -5.16 10.93
N GLY A 56 -11.45 -4.68 11.97
CA GLY A 56 -10.88 -3.78 12.97
C GLY A 56 -10.84 -2.36 12.44
N LEU A 57 -9.63 -1.85 12.15
CA LEU A 57 -9.45 -0.57 11.46
C LEU A 57 -9.59 -0.79 9.95
N ASP A 58 -10.37 0.04 9.28
CA ASP A 58 -10.44 -0.01 7.82
C ASP A 58 -9.21 0.68 7.20
N GLY A 59 -9.08 0.55 5.87
CA GLY A 59 -7.92 1.11 5.17
C GLY A 59 -7.84 2.63 5.23
N TRP A 60 -8.98 3.33 5.28
CA TRP A 60 -8.99 4.78 5.45
C TRP A 60 -8.36 5.19 6.78
N GLN A 61 -8.72 4.48 7.85
CA GLN A 61 -8.21 4.73 9.20
C GLN A 61 -6.72 4.42 9.31
N VAL A 62 -6.29 3.33 8.69
CA VAL A 62 -4.85 2.96 8.65
C VAL A 62 -4.05 4.08 7.98
N LEU A 63 -4.47 4.53 6.80
CA LEU A 63 -3.77 5.59 6.08
C LEU A 63 -3.72 6.89 6.88
N LYS A 64 -4.84 7.29 7.48
CA LYS A 64 -4.88 8.48 8.33
C LYS A 64 -3.89 8.40 9.48
N ALA A 65 -3.82 7.25 10.15
CA ALA A 65 -2.90 7.05 11.27
C ALA A 65 -1.44 7.17 10.82
N LEU A 66 -1.09 6.58 9.68
CA LEU A 66 0.27 6.64 9.14
C LEU A 66 0.67 8.07 8.78
N ARG A 67 -0.19 8.79 8.09
CA ARG A 67 0.09 10.17 7.70
C ARG A 67 0.16 11.11 8.90
N ALA A 68 -0.72 10.93 9.89
CA ALA A 68 -0.69 11.69 11.13
C ALA A 68 0.62 11.48 11.92
N ALA A 69 1.21 10.29 11.80
CA ALA A 69 2.49 9.97 12.44
C ALA A 69 3.70 10.42 11.62
N GLY A 70 3.49 11.10 10.50
CA GLY A 70 4.57 11.58 9.63
C GLY A 70 5.17 10.52 8.73
N ARG A 71 4.53 9.36 8.58
CA ARG A 71 4.98 8.30 7.68
C ARG A 71 4.55 8.62 6.25
N GLU A 72 5.53 8.83 5.37
CA GLU A 72 5.29 9.23 3.98
C GLU A 72 5.55 8.13 2.96
N LEU A 73 5.66 6.88 3.40
CA LEU A 73 5.85 5.77 2.47
C LEU A 73 4.74 5.76 1.42
N PRO A 74 5.06 5.36 0.17
CA PRO A 74 4.04 5.25 -0.87
C PRO A 74 2.95 4.26 -0.48
N VAL A 75 1.69 4.63 -0.71
CA VAL A 75 0.52 3.79 -0.44
C VAL A 75 -0.27 3.60 -1.72
N LEU A 76 -0.46 2.34 -2.08
CA LEU A 76 -1.33 1.91 -3.18
C LEU A 76 -2.56 1.24 -2.57
N PHE A 77 -3.73 1.85 -2.74
CA PHE A 77 -4.98 1.15 -2.41
C PHE A 77 -5.28 0.09 -3.46
N LEU A 78 -5.58 -1.12 -3.00
CA LEU A 78 -6.02 -2.23 -3.85
C LEU A 78 -7.33 -2.76 -3.27
N THR A 79 -8.47 -2.43 -3.89
CA THR A 79 -9.77 -2.65 -3.28
C THR A 79 -10.86 -2.87 -4.33
N ALA A 80 -11.95 -3.52 -3.91
CA ALA A 80 -13.13 -3.67 -4.75
C ALA A 80 -13.98 -2.40 -4.84
N ARG A 81 -13.71 -1.38 -4.03
CA ARG A 81 -14.43 -0.10 -4.09
C ARG A 81 -14.06 0.66 -5.34
N ASP A 82 -15.01 0.78 -6.27
CA ASP A 82 -14.78 1.31 -7.62
C ASP A 82 -15.44 2.66 -7.90
N GLN A 83 -16.13 3.25 -6.93
CA GLN A 83 -16.80 4.54 -7.13
C GLN A 83 -15.78 5.67 -7.20
N VAL A 84 -16.11 6.69 -7.97
CA VAL A 84 -15.26 7.88 -8.09
C VAL A 84 -15.02 8.52 -6.72
N GLU A 85 -16.06 8.57 -5.88
CA GLU A 85 -15.98 9.12 -4.53
C GLU A 85 -14.95 8.38 -3.67
N ASP A 86 -14.88 7.06 -3.80
CA ASP A 86 -13.91 6.26 -3.06
C ASP A 86 -12.47 6.56 -3.49
N ARG A 87 -12.24 6.70 -4.80
CA ARG A 87 -10.91 7.03 -5.33
C ARG A 87 -10.48 8.42 -4.92
N VAL A 88 -11.39 9.40 -5.01
CA VAL A 88 -11.13 10.78 -4.59
C VAL A 88 -10.79 10.81 -3.11
N LYS A 89 -11.57 10.12 -2.27
CA LYS A 89 -11.32 10.03 -0.83
C LYS A 89 -9.92 9.46 -0.54
N GLY A 90 -9.55 8.36 -1.20
CA GLY A 90 -8.24 7.74 -1.01
C GLY A 90 -7.10 8.70 -1.33
N LEU A 91 -7.18 9.36 -2.47
CA LEU A 91 -6.14 10.30 -2.91
C LEU A 91 -6.07 11.52 -2.00
N GLU A 92 -7.20 12.06 -1.57
CA GLU A 92 -7.26 13.20 -0.64
C GLU A 92 -6.69 12.85 0.73
N LEU A 93 -6.83 11.61 1.18
CA LEU A 93 -6.24 11.13 2.44
C LEU A 93 -4.73 10.92 2.35
N GLY A 94 -4.16 11.01 1.16
CA GLY A 94 -2.72 10.91 0.95
C GLY A 94 -2.23 9.60 0.34
N ALA A 95 -3.12 8.83 -0.29
CA ALA A 95 -2.70 7.68 -1.08
C ALA A 95 -2.00 8.15 -2.36
N ASP A 96 -1.03 7.40 -2.82
CA ASP A 96 -0.26 7.72 -4.02
C ASP A 96 -0.86 7.12 -5.27
N ASP A 97 -1.67 6.06 -5.13
CA ASP A 97 -2.34 5.42 -6.26
C ASP A 97 -3.54 4.60 -5.76
N TYR A 98 -4.39 4.17 -6.69
CA TYR A 98 -5.63 3.46 -6.39
C TYR A 98 -5.92 2.47 -7.52
N LEU A 99 -5.96 1.18 -7.21
CA LEU A 99 -6.22 0.12 -8.19
C LEU A 99 -7.44 -0.69 -7.77
N VAL A 100 -8.39 -0.86 -8.68
CA VAL A 100 -9.65 -1.56 -8.41
C VAL A 100 -9.55 -3.04 -8.76
N LYS A 101 -10.05 -3.90 -7.88
CA LYS A 101 -10.19 -5.35 -8.14
C LYS A 101 -11.39 -5.61 -9.06
N PRO A 102 -11.34 -6.59 -9.97
CA PRO A 102 -10.18 -7.45 -10.25
C PRO A 102 -9.10 -6.72 -11.05
N PHE A 103 -7.85 -7.10 -10.85
CA PHE A 103 -6.69 -6.46 -11.48
C PHE A 103 -5.81 -7.48 -12.18
N ALA A 104 -5.01 -7.01 -13.14
CA ALA A 104 -3.93 -7.81 -13.73
C ALA A 104 -2.67 -7.63 -12.88
N PHE A 105 -1.98 -8.72 -12.54
CA PHE A 105 -0.76 -8.62 -11.72
C PHE A 105 0.30 -7.74 -12.41
N SER A 106 0.41 -7.81 -13.73
CA SER A 106 1.34 -6.97 -14.49
C SER A 106 1.06 -5.48 -14.29
N GLU A 107 -0.20 -5.07 -14.18
CA GLU A 107 -0.57 -3.69 -13.89
C GLU A 107 -0.19 -3.30 -12.47
N LEU A 108 -0.49 -4.16 -11.50
CA LEU A 108 -0.08 -3.93 -10.10
C LEU A 108 1.43 -3.74 -10.02
N LEU A 109 2.18 -4.65 -10.62
CA LEU A 109 3.64 -4.61 -10.59
C LEU A 109 4.21 -3.34 -11.22
N ALA A 110 3.65 -2.89 -12.33
CA ALA A 110 4.04 -1.64 -12.97
C ALA A 110 3.81 -0.42 -12.05
N ARG A 111 2.66 -0.38 -11.36
CA ARG A 111 2.35 0.68 -10.40
C ARG A 111 3.28 0.66 -9.19
N VAL A 112 3.55 -0.53 -8.66
CA VAL A 112 4.50 -0.71 -7.55
C VAL A 112 5.87 -0.15 -7.93
N ARG A 113 6.39 -0.52 -9.09
CA ARG A 113 7.70 -0.05 -9.55
C ARG A 113 7.72 1.46 -9.76
N THR A 114 6.65 2.03 -10.28
CA THR A 114 6.53 3.48 -10.47
C THR A 114 6.56 4.19 -9.13
N LEU A 115 5.81 3.72 -8.14
CA LEU A 115 5.77 4.33 -6.82
C LEU A 115 7.11 4.24 -6.10
N LEU A 116 7.79 3.11 -6.22
CA LEU A 116 9.12 2.94 -5.62
C LEU A 116 10.15 3.90 -6.23
N ARG A 117 10.11 4.12 -7.54
CA ARG A 117 10.98 5.10 -8.20
C ARG A 117 10.71 6.52 -7.70
N ARG A 118 9.45 6.90 -7.54
CA ARG A 118 9.07 8.23 -7.02
C ARG A 118 9.58 8.44 -5.61
N GLY A 119 9.49 7.43 -4.76
CA GLY A 119 10.02 7.48 -3.40
C GLY A 119 11.52 7.73 -3.37
N ARG A 120 12.28 7.06 -4.23
CA ARG A 120 13.73 7.26 -4.35
C ARG A 120 14.09 8.66 -4.83
N VAL A 121 13.35 9.21 -5.78
CA VAL A 121 13.56 10.58 -6.28
C VAL A 121 13.33 11.58 -5.15
N ARG A 122 12.26 11.42 -4.36
CA ARG A 122 11.98 12.27 -3.21
C ARG A 122 13.11 12.24 -2.18
N GLU A 123 13.61 11.04 -1.86
CA GLU A 123 14.74 10.88 -0.95
C GLU A 123 16.00 11.58 -1.46
N ALA A 124 16.31 11.41 -2.74
CA ALA A 124 17.45 12.06 -3.37
C ALA A 124 17.34 13.58 -3.33
N GLU A 125 16.17 14.13 -3.62
CA GLU A 125 15.91 15.58 -3.55
C GLU A 125 16.08 16.10 -2.13
N THR A 126 15.56 15.38 -1.14
CA THR A 126 15.70 15.75 0.27
C THR A 126 17.15 15.74 0.71
N LEU A 127 17.92 14.74 0.30
CA LEU A 127 19.34 14.61 0.66
C LEU A 127 20.22 15.65 -0.04
N ALA A 128 19.78 16.15 -1.19
CA ALA A 128 20.51 17.16 -1.94
C ALA A 128 20.45 18.57 -1.32
N LEU A 129 19.53 18.78 -0.39
CA LEU A 129 19.39 20.04 0.31
C LEU A 129 20.44 20.19 1.42
#